data_71f5b5d5c6d50248d41b2d7dcc8595b2
#
_entry.id   71f5b5d5c6d50248d41b2d7dcc8595b2
#
_cell.length_a   1.000
_cell.length_b   1.000
_cell.length_c   1.000
_cell.angle_alpha   90.00
_cell.angle_beta   90.00
_cell.angle_gamma   90.00
#
_symmetry.space_group_name_H-M   'P 1'
#
loop_
_entity.id
_entity.type
_entity.pdbx_description
1 polymer ?
#
loop_
_entity_poly.entity_id
_entity_poly.type
_entity_poly.pdbx_seq_one_letter_code
_entity_poly.pdbx_strand_id
1 'polypeptide(L)'
;WANRFEKGRRRATIEAYSNCDSVLLYNDLTNEKATFLGRKKNNGTGTHFMWENRDIRYNVLRAVGYYKGKPVAEDLILLNGLEQAPNFELLYQDDKKILKGEAGYNYLYRLNCGGDDYTDSFGQLWLQDNTNYSRSWAKNFKELNPYLASQRTTNDPIRGTRDWTLFQHFRFGRHQLEYRFPV
;
A
#
# COMPACT_ATOMS: atom_id res chain seq x y z
N TRP A 1 -11.11 4.37 1.08
CA TRP A 1 -11.55 3.22 0.26
C TRP A 1 -11.77 2.03 1.18
N ALA A 2 -12.95 1.44 1.17
CA ALA A 2 -13.20 0.19 1.89
C ALA A 2 -12.79 -0.97 0.98
N ASN A 3 -11.56 -1.42 1.08
CA ASN A 3 -11.03 -2.57 0.32
C ASN A 3 -11.52 -3.91 0.90
N ARG A 4 -12.73 -3.92 1.47
CA ARG A 4 -13.28 -5.13 2.09
C ARG A 4 -14.41 -5.67 1.24
N PHE A 5 -14.22 -6.88 0.74
CA PHE A 5 -15.32 -7.72 0.30
C PHE A 5 -15.85 -8.53 1.48
N GLU A 6 -17.15 -8.59 1.63
CA GLU A 6 -17.75 -9.57 2.54
C GLU A 6 -17.37 -10.97 2.08
N LYS A 7 -17.11 -11.86 3.04
CA LYS A 7 -16.73 -13.24 2.75
C LYS A 7 -17.79 -13.88 1.82
N GLY A 8 -17.34 -14.31 0.65
CA GLY A 8 -18.19 -14.92 -0.38
C GLY A 8 -18.79 -13.96 -1.40
N ARG A 9 -18.68 -12.63 -1.22
CA ARG A 9 -19.16 -11.67 -2.22
C ARG A 9 -18.10 -11.45 -3.28
N ARG A 10 -18.40 -11.87 -4.52
CA ARG A 10 -17.46 -11.79 -5.66
C ARG A 10 -17.85 -10.76 -6.71
N ARG A 11 -19.04 -10.17 -6.61
CA ARG A 11 -19.52 -9.17 -7.59
C ARG A 11 -19.52 -7.78 -7.00
N ALA A 12 -18.95 -6.84 -7.75
CA ALA A 12 -18.86 -5.45 -7.33
C ALA A 12 -18.97 -4.49 -8.52
N THR A 13 -19.32 -3.26 -8.24
CA THR A 13 -19.12 -2.12 -9.12
C THR A 13 -17.78 -1.49 -8.75
N ILE A 14 -16.93 -1.31 -9.76
CA ILE A 14 -15.61 -0.70 -9.63
C ILE A 14 -15.63 0.64 -10.33
N GLU A 15 -15.13 1.66 -9.66
CA GLU A 15 -15.00 3.01 -10.20
C GLU A 15 -13.54 3.42 -10.25
N ALA A 16 -13.14 4.05 -11.36
CA ALA A 16 -11.82 4.66 -11.51
C ALA A 16 -11.97 6.10 -11.95
N TYR A 17 -11.20 6.98 -11.37
CA TYR A 17 -11.13 8.39 -11.69
C TYR A 17 -9.83 8.67 -12.43
N SER A 18 -9.91 9.16 -13.65
CA SER A 18 -8.73 9.41 -14.46
C SER A 18 -9.03 10.44 -15.54
N ASN A 19 -8.00 11.16 -15.96
CA ASN A 19 -8.04 12.06 -17.15
C ASN A 19 -7.55 11.38 -18.43
N CYS A 20 -7.36 10.07 -18.42
CA CYS A 20 -6.97 9.28 -19.58
C CYS A 20 -8.11 9.16 -20.60
N ASP A 21 -7.76 8.89 -21.88
CA ASP A 21 -8.75 8.63 -22.95
C ASP A 21 -9.52 7.34 -22.72
N SER A 22 -8.88 6.38 -22.09
CA SER A 22 -9.49 5.11 -21.71
C SER A 22 -8.75 4.45 -20.57
N VAL A 23 -9.46 3.60 -19.82
CA VAL A 23 -8.91 2.78 -18.75
C VAL A 23 -9.25 1.32 -19.00
N LEU A 24 -8.27 0.45 -18.84
CA LEU A 24 -8.41 -1.00 -18.84
C LEU A 24 -8.32 -1.48 -17.41
N LEU A 25 -9.23 -2.38 -17.04
CA LEU A 25 -9.27 -2.96 -15.69
C LEU A 25 -8.95 -4.46 -15.77
N TYR A 26 -8.08 -4.90 -14.85
CA TYR A 26 -7.66 -6.28 -14.71
C TYR A 26 -7.82 -6.75 -13.26
N ASN A 27 -8.10 -8.04 -13.09
CA ASN A 27 -8.16 -8.70 -11.78
C ASN A 27 -6.87 -9.51 -11.53
N ASP A 28 -5.73 -8.93 -11.91
CA ASP A 28 -4.39 -9.48 -11.73
C ASP A 28 -3.34 -8.39 -12.08
N LEU A 29 -2.07 -8.71 -11.94
CA LEU A 29 -0.92 -7.86 -12.23
C LEU A 29 -0.50 -7.86 -13.71
N THR A 30 -1.03 -8.76 -14.51
CA THR A 30 -0.71 -8.89 -15.93
C THR A 30 -1.84 -8.43 -16.84
N ASN A 31 -1.56 -8.34 -18.15
CA ASN A 31 -2.54 -8.02 -19.17
C ASN A 31 -3.22 -9.25 -19.78
N GLU A 32 -3.26 -10.36 -19.04
CA GLU A 32 -3.86 -11.59 -19.54
C GLU A 32 -5.36 -11.44 -19.76
N LYS A 33 -5.83 -12.06 -20.87
CA LYS A 33 -7.24 -12.02 -21.24
C LYS A 33 -8.14 -12.68 -20.20
N ALA A 34 -7.64 -13.68 -19.49
CA ALA A 34 -8.39 -14.43 -18.49
C ALA A 34 -8.77 -13.56 -17.26
N THR A 35 -7.98 -12.54 -16.97
CA THR A 35 -8.20 -11.63 -15.82
C THR A 35 -8.68 -10.25 -16.23
N PHE A 36 -8.93 -10.03 -17.52
CA PHE A 36 -9.39 -8.75 -18.08
C PHE A 36 -10.86 -8.51 -17.76
N LEU A 37 -11.15 -7.45 -17.02
CA LEU A 37 -12.49 -7.07 -16.61
C LEU A 37 -13.19 -6.10 -17.59
N GLY A 38 -12.44 -5.50 -18.48
CA GLY A 38 -12.99 -4.66 -19.53
C GLY A 38 -12.27 -3.32 -19.71
N ARG A 39 -12.55 -2.69 -20.86
CA ARG A 39 -12.09 -1.34 -21.21
C ARG A 39 -13.25 -0.37 -21.16
N LYS A 40 -13.00 0.81 -20.64
CA LYS A 40 -13.92 1.95 -20.73
C LYS A 40 -13.22 3.13 -21.39
N LYS A 41 -13.98 3.88 -22.19
CA LYS A 41 -13.51 5.13 -22.81
C LYS A 41 -14.01 6.32 -22.01
N ASN A 42 -13.26 7.40 -22.03
CA ASN A 42 -13.67 8.68 -21.48
C ASN A 42 -14.87 9.22 -22.26
N ASN A 43 -15.91 9.62 -21.56
CA ASN A 43 -17.15 10.15 -22.14
C ASN A 43 -17.28 11.67 -21.98
N GLY A 44 -16.22 12.35 -21.54
CA GLY A 44 -16.18 13.80 -21.37
C GLY A 44 -15.66 14.23 -19.99
N THR A 45 -15.57 15.55 -19.81
CA THR A 45 -15.06 16.14 -18.57
C THR A 45 -15.97 15.82 -17.38
N GLY A 46 -15.38 15.44 -16.26
CA GLY A 46 -16.11 15.12 -15.02
C GLY A 46 -16.71 13.72 -14.98
N THR A 47 -16.47 12.91 -16.01
CA THR A 47 -16.90 11.50 -16.00
C THR A 47 -15.86 10.64 -15.32
N HIS A 48 -16.33 9.56 -14.72
CA HIS A 48 -15.50 8.49 -14.17
C HIS A 48 -15.76 7.19 -14.92
N PHE A 49 -14.83 6.25 -14.83
CA PHE A 49 -14.93 4.96 -15.51
C PHE A 49 -15.61 3.98 -14.56
N MET A 50 -16.72 3.37 -14.98
CA MET A 50 -17.51 2.47 -14.15
C MET A 50 -17.60 1.07 -14.76
N TRP A 51 -17.28 0.04 -14.00
CA TRP A 51 -17.50 -1.38 -14.32
C TRP A 51 -18.52 -1.95 -13.38
N GLU A 52 -19.76 -2.02 -13.84
CA GLU A 52 -20.88 -2.52 -13.03
C GLU A 52 -20.87 -4.06 -12.96
N ASN A 53 -21.24 -4.58 -11.80
CA ASN A 53 -21.54 -5.99 -11.54
C ASN A 53 -20.46 -6.95 -12.06
N ARG A 54 -19.18 -6.62 -11.85
CA ARG A 54 -18.04 -7.47 -12.26
C ARG A 54 -17.79 -8.56 -11.24
N ASP A 55 -17.52 -9.75 -11.76
CA ASP A 55 -17.07 -10.89 -10.94
C ASP A 55 -15.59 -10.69 -10.61
N ILE A 56 -15.29 -10.52 -9.32
CA ILE A 56 -13.94 -10.31 -8.82
C ILE A 56 -13.53 -11.58 -8.11
N ARG A 57 -12.56 -12.25 -8.67
CA ARG A 57 -12.06 -13.53 -8.16
C ARG A 57 -10.83 -13.34 -7.29
N TYR A 58 -9.89 -12.52 -7.74
CA TYR A 58 -8.57 -12.41 -7.13
C TYR A 58 -8.43 -11.12 -6.32
N ASN A 59 -7.50 -11.15 -5.39
CA ASN A 59 -7.24 -10.09 -4.43
C ASN A 59 -6.52 -8.85 -5.00
N VAL A 60 -6.34 -8.76 -6.31
CA VAL A 60 -5.71 -7.62 -6.98
C VAL A 60 -6.70 -7.00 -7.98
N LEU A 61 -6.87 -5.70 -7.93
CA LEU A 61 -7.43 -4.91 -9.02
C LEU A 61 -6.36 -3.95 -9.53
N ARG A 62 -6.16 -3.95 -10.86
CA ARG A 62 -5.19 -3.10 -11.54
C ARG A 62 -5.87 -2.34 -12.66
N ALA A 63 -5.77 -1.03 -12.61
CA ALA A 63 -6.26 -0.13 -13.65
C ALA A 63 -5.08 0.44 -14.45
N VAL A 64 -5.16 0.37 -15.78
CA VAL A 64 -4.14 0.92 -16.68
C VAL A 64 -4.79 2.00 -17.53
N GLY A 65 -4.33 3.23 -17.38
CA GLY A 65 -4.79 4.40 -18.11
C GLY A 65 -4.02 4.58 -19.41
N TYR A 66 -4.75 4.87 -20.48
CA TYR A 66 -4.21 5.09 -21.84
C TYR A 66 -4.52 6.51 -22.32
N TYR A 67 -3.51 7.14 -22.92
CA TYR A 67 -3.64 8.41 -23.62
C TYR A 67 -3.05 8.26 -25.02
N LYS A 68 -3.83 8.61 -26.05
CA LYS A 68 -3.46 8.44 -27.46
C LYS A 68 -2.92 7.04 -27.80
N GLY A 69 -3.58 6.02 -27.24
CA GLY A 69 -3.24 4.61 -27.47
C GLY A 69 -2.02 4.08 -26.73
N LYS A 70 -1.33 4.89 -25.91
CA LYS A 70 -0.18 4.47 -25.11
C LYS A 70 -0.56 4.38 -23.63
N PRO A 71 -0.05 3.38 -22.87
CA PRO A 71 -0.22 3.34 -21.43
C PRO A 71 0.58 4.49 -20.78
N VAL A 72 -0.06 5.28 -19.93
CA VAL A 72 0.54 6.46 -19.28
C VAL A 72 0.40 6.48 -17.78
N ALA A 73 -0.51 5.68 -17.23
CA ALA A 73 -0.74 5.60 -15.80
C ALA A 73 -1.15 4.18 -15.41
N GLU A 74 -0.84 3.82 -14.20
CA GLU A 74 -1.26 2.56 -13.60
C GLU A 74 -1.57 2.79 -12.13
N ASP A 75 -2.65 2.17 -11.66
CA ASP A 75 -3.02 2.12 -10.25
C ASP A 75 -3.39 0.70 -9.86
N LEU A 76 -3.15 0.38 -8.60
CA LEU A 76 -3.23 -0.98 -8.07
C LEU A 76 -3.76 -0.95 -6.64
N ILE A 77 -4.78 -1.76 -6.38
CA ILE A 77 -5.30 -1.97 -5.03
C ILE A 77 -5.34 -3.45 -4.67
N LEU A 78 -5.17 -3.74 -3.38
CA LEU A 78 -5.37 -5.06 -2.83
C LEU A 78 -6.73 -5.17 -2.14
N LEU A 79 -7.36 -6.33 -2.31
CA LEU A 79 -8.65 -6.66 -1.75
C LEU A 79 -8.49 -7.76 -0.70
N ASN A 80 -9.13 -7.59 0.45
CA ASN A 80 -9.10 -8.59 1.50
C ASN A 80 -10.18 -9.66 1.27
N GLY A 81 -9.90 -10.90 1.66
CA GLY A 81 -10.86 -12.01 1.68
C GLY A 81 -11.09 -12.70 0.32
N LEU A 82 -10.28 -12.40 -0.70
CA LEU A 82 -10.29 -13.07 -2.00
C LEU A 82 -9.06 -13.95 -2.19
N GLU A 83 -9.12 -14.83 -3.20
CA GLU A 83 -7.97 -15.65 -3.61
C GLU A 83 -6.81 -14.76 -4.05
N GLN A 84 -5.59 -15.21 -3.76
CA GLN A 84 -4.39 -14.54 -4.26
C GLN A 84 -4.36 -14.58 -5.79
N ALA A 85 -4.02 -13.45 -6.40
CA ALA A 85 -3.89 -13.36 -7.86
C ALA A 85 -2.79 -14.29 -8.38
N PRO A 86 -2.96 -14.91 -9.57
CA PRO A 86 -1.98 -15.84 -10.12
C PRO A 86 -0.58 -15.28 -10.26
N ASN A 87 -0.50 -14.00 -10.61
CA ASN A 87 0.78 -13.31 -10.82
C ASN A 87 1.15 -12.38 -9.64
N PHE A 88 0.64 -12.65 -8.44
CA PHE A 88 0.84 -11.81 -7.26
C PHE A 88 2.31 -11.56 -6.93
N GLU A 89 3.18 -12.54 -7.18
CA GLU A 89 4.63 -12.44 -6.94
C GLU A 89 5.31 -11.34 -7.79
N LEU A 90 4.67 -10.87 -8.86
CA LEU A 90 5.19 -9.75 -9.64
C LEU A 90 5.27 -8.43 -8.84
N LEU A 91 4.52 -8.30 -7.76
CA LEU A 91 4.67 -7.18 -6.82
C LEU A 91 6.07 -7.10 -6.21
N TYR A 92 6.76 -8.22 -6.16
CA TYR A 92 8.06 -8.38 -5.54
C TYR A 92 9.22 -8.51 -6.53
N GLN A 93 8.97 -8.48 -7.84
CA GLN A 93 10.02 -8.64 -8.86
C GLN A 93 11.15 -7.60 -8.72
N ASP A 94 10.77 -6.37 -8.35
CA ASP A 94 11.70 -5.27 -8.12
C ASP A 94 12.05 -5.13 -6.64
N ASP A 95 12.00 -6.23 -5.87
CA ASP A 95 12.27 -6.21 -4.44
C ASP A 95 13.68 -5.67 -4.17
N LYS A 96 13.73 -4.39 -3.85
CA LYS A 96 14.94 -3.73 -3.43
C LYS A 96 15.26 -4.20 -2.03
N LYS A 97 16.41 -4.79 -1.85
CA LYS A 97 16.89 -5.27 -0.55
C LYS A 97 17.28 -4.10 0.37
N ILE A 98 16.39 -3.09 0.46
CA ILE A 98 16.64 -1.85 1.21
C ILE A 98 16.79 -2.09 2.71
N LEU A 99 16.22 -3.17 3.22
CA LEU A 99 16.32 -3.56 4.63
C LEU A 99 17.52 -4.47 4.90
N LYS A 100 18.18 -4.95 3.85
CA LYS A 100 19.38 -5.76 4.02
C LYS A 100 20.47 -4.93 4.65
N GLY A 101 20.94 -5.36 5.82
CA GLY A 101 22.08 -4.70 6.49
C GLY A 101 23.35 -4.70 5.64
N GLU A 102 24.13 -3.65 5.75
CA GLU A 102 25.44 -3.55 5.11
C GLU A 102 26.47 -4.39 5.86
N ALA A 103 27.36 -5.04 5.13
CA ALA A 103 28.44 -5.82 5.72
C ALA A 103 29.39 -4.89 6.51
N GLY A 104 29.75 -5.32 7.70
CA GLY A 104 30.65 -4.55 8.59
C GLY A 104 29.94 -3.56 9.52
N TYR A 105 28.63 -3.43 9.44
CA TYR A 105 27.84 -2.59 10.37
C TYR A 105 27.07 -3.47 11.36
N ASN A 106 27.05 -3.02 12.62
CA ASN A 106 26.21 -3.59 13.67
C ASN A 106 25.04 -2.64 13.93
N TYR A 107 23.84 -3.08 13.59
CA TYR A 107 22.60 -2.30 13.76
C TYR A 107 22.08 -2.48 15.18
N LEU A 108 22.25 -1.48 16.03
CA LEU A 108 21.82 -1.52 17.44
C LEU A 108 20.32 -1.35 17.60
N TYR A 109 19.68 -0.58 16.72
CA TYR A 109 18.26 -0.27 16.80
C TYR A 109 17.58 -0.40 15.43
N ARG A 110 16.40 -0.97 15.45
CA ARG A 110 15.45 -0.97 14.34
C ARG A 110 14.07 -0.65 14.89
N LEU A 111 13.46 0.44 14.44
CA LEU A 111 12.15 0.85 14.89
C LEU A 111 11.16 0.91 13.73
N ASN A 112 9.97 0.35 13.96
CA ASN A 112 8.80 0.50 13.12
C ASN A 112 8.00 1.72 13.59
N CYS A 113 8.30 2.89 13.03
CA CYS A 113 7.73 4.15 13.47
C CYS A 113 6.23 4.25 13.14
N GLY A 114 5.39 4.12 14.18
CA GLY A 114 3.94 4.13 14.06
C GLY A 114 3.31 2.77 13.81
N GLY A 115 4.07 1.71 13.64
CA GLY A 115 3.59 0.33 13.53
C GLY A 115 3.93 -0.52 14.74
N ASP A 116 3.45 -1.76 14.73
CA ASP A 116 3.73 -2.77 15.73
C ASP A 116 5.09 -3.45 15.49
N ASP A 117 5.51 -4.32 16.41
CA ASP A 117 6.67 -5.17 16.21
C ASP A 117 6.52 -5.98 14.92
N TYR A 118 7.59 -6.02 14.13
CA TYR A 118 7.60 -6.70 12.85
C TYR A 118 8.93 -7.40 12.59
N THR A 119 8.86 -8.64 12.12
CA THR A 119 10.06 -9.36 11.64
C THR A 119 10.09 -9.30 10.12
N ASP A 120 11.13 -8.71 9.56
CA ASP A 120 11.28 -8.54 8.12
C ASP A 120 11.67 -9.83 7.39
N SER A 121 11.69 -9.78 6.06
CA SER A 121 12.04 -10.91 5.20
C SER A 121 13.48 -11.39 5.34
N PHE A 122 14.34 -10.64 6.03
CA PHE A 122 15.71 -11.02 6.39
C PHE A 122 15.83 -11.59 7.82
N GLY A 123 14.69 -11.75 8.52
CA GLY A 123 14.64 -12.25 9.90
C GLY A 123 15.05 -11.21 10.96
N GLN A 124 15.06 -9.92 10.62
CA GLN A 124 15.43 -8.85 11.53
C GLN A 124 14.18 -8.32 12.24
N LEU A 125 14.26 -8.18 13.57
CA LEU A 125 13.17 -7.63 14.37
C LEU A 125 13.22 -6.11 14.36
N TRP A 126 12.10 -5.50 14.00
CA TRP A 126 11.80 -4.08 14.08
C TRP A 126 10.84 -3.86 15.24
N LEU A 127 11.27 -3.12 16.23
CA LEU A 127 10.48 -2.86 17.43
C LEU A 127 9.49 -1.72 17.18
N GLN A 128 8.33 -1.80 17.79
CA GLN A 128 7.39 -0.71 17.87
C GLN A 128 8.06 0.52 18.48
N ASP A 129 7.80 1.69 17.93
CA ASP A 129 8.24 2.92 18.55
C ASP A 129 7.47 3.20 19.85
N ASN A 130 8.20 3.56 20.89
CA ASN A 130 7.64 3.79 22.20
C ASN A 130 8.33 4.97 22.91
N THR A 131 7.89 5.23 24.15
CA THR A 131 8.38 6.35 24.96
C THR A 131 9.86 6.26 25.33
N ASN A 132 10.50 5.10 25.21
CA ASN A 132 11.92 4.95 25.55
C ASN A 132 12.81 5.63 24.53
N TYR A 133 12.38 5.69 23.26
CA TYR A 133 13.16 6.22 22.16
C TYR A 133 12.68 7.60 21.69
N SER A 134 11.44 7.96 21.95
CA SER A 134 10.88 9.25 21.55
C SER A 134 10.59 10.13 22.75
N ARG A 135 11.19 11.31 22.80
CA ARG A 135 10.98 12.30 23.83
C ARG A 135 9.80 13.23 23.60
N SER A 136 9.57 13.56 22.35
CA SER A 136 8.77 14.75 22.08
C SER A 136 7.28 14.49 22.07
N TRP A 137 6.82 13.25 21.87
CA TRP A 137 5.41 13.07 21.52
C TRP A 137 4.80 11.71 21.89
N ALA A 138 5.57 10.64 21.94
CA ALA A 138 5.00 9.32 22.24
C ALA A 138 4.65 9.17 23.72
N LYS A 139 5.37 9.86 24.61
CA LYS A 139 5.26 9.66 26.05
C LYS A 139 3.96 10.17 26.64
N ASN A 140 3.44 11.28 26.11
CA ASN A 140 2.31 12.00 26.69
C ASN A 140 1.22 12.24 25.66
N PHE A 141 0.94 11.25 24.83
CA PHE A 141 -0.09 11.38 23.81
C PHE A 141 -1.48 11.71 24.40
N LYS A 142 -1.73 11.29 25.65
CA LYS A 142 -2.96 11.64 26.36
C LYS A 142 -2.92 13.03 27.00
N GLU A 143 -1.75 13.57 27.25
CA GLU A 143 -1.54 14.86 27.93
C GLU A 143 -1.20 15.99 26.97
N LEU A 144 -0.58 15.65 25.84
CA LEU A 144 -0.29 16.60 24.78
C LEU A 144 -1.46 16.66 23.79
N ASN A 145 -1.67 17.83 23.23
CA ASN A 145 -2.63 18.02 22.16
C ASN A 145 -2.44 16.94 21.08
N PRO A 146 -3.44 16.08 20.84
CA PRO A 146 -3.32 14.95 19.90
C PRO A 146 -3.00 15.39 18.47
N TYR A 147 -3.11 16.68 18.16
CA TYR A 147 -2.71 17.23 16.86
C TYR A 147 -1.20 17.43 16.72
N LEU A 148 -0.41 17.23 17.77
CA LEU A 148 1.05 17.41 17.72
C LEU A 148 1.78 16.17 17.20
N ALA A 149 1.22 15.00 17.46
CA ALA A 149 1.77 13.73 16.97
C ALA A 149 0.64 12.77 16.61
N SER A 150 0.70 12.25 15.45
CA SER A 150 -0.31 11.34 14.92
C SER A 150 0.35 10.15 14.25
N GLN A 151 -0.44 9.10 14.15
CA GLN A 151 -0.12 7.89 13.39
C GLN A 151 -1.09 7.76 12.24
N ARG A 152 -0.60 7.35 11.11
CA ARG A 152 -1.40 6.99 9.94
C ARG A 152 -0.97 5.65 9.39
N THR A 153 -1.91 5.02 8.71
CA THR A 153 -1.73 3.71 8.08
C THR A 153 -2.36 3.75 6.71
N THR A 154 -1.70 3.18 5.73
CA THR A 154 -2.30 2.78 4.46
C THR A 154 -2.38 1.27 4.38
N ASN A 155 -3.39 0.74 3.66
CA ASN A 155 -3.49 -0.67 3.34
C ASN A 155 -3.11 -0.96 1.89
N ASP A 156 -2.62 0.06 1.18
CA ASP A 156 -2.19 -0.09 -0.19
C ASP A 156 -0.85 -0.82 -0.26
N PRO A 157 -0.61 -1.60 -1.31
CA PRO A 157 0.67 -2.28 -1.50
C PRO A 157 1.78 -1.27 -1.76
N ILE A 158 2.94 -1.52 -1.17
CA ILE A 158 4.16 -0.74 -1.39
C ILE A 158 5.07 -1.53 -2.32
N ARG A 159 5.31 -1.02 -3.53
CA ARG A 159 6.16 -1.69 -4.51
C ARG A 159 7.64 -1.60 -4.13
N GLY A 160 8.41 -2.59 -4.55
CA GLY A 160 9.85 -2.63 -4.39
C GLY A 160 10.32 -3.16 -3.04
N THR A 161 9.44 -3.76 -2.26
CA THR A 161 9.78 -4.47 -1.02
C THR A 161 8.73 -5.54 -0.70
N ARG A 162 9.15 -6.65 -0.11
CA ARG A 162 8.25 -7.65 0.49
C ARG A 162 7.75 -7.22 1.88
N ASP A 163 8.47 -6.31 2.50
CA ASP A 163 8.25 -5.85 3.87
C ASP A 163 7.43 -4.57 3.92
N TRP A 164 6.42 -4.47 3.06
CA TRP A 164 5.57 -3.27 2.95
C TRP A 164 4.89 -2.86 4.26
N THR A 165 4.66 -3.80 5.19
CA THR A 165 4.14 -3.51 6.54
C THR A 165 4.96 -2.44 7.25
N LEU A 166 6.29 -2.42 7.08
CA LEU A 166 7.17 -1.38 7.64
C LEU A 166 6.96 0.00 7.00
N PHE A 167 6.42 0.05 5.79
CA PHE A 167 6.23 1.29 5.04
C PHE A 167 4.77 1.75 5.00
N GLN A 168 3.85 0.93 5.52
CA GLN A 168 2.42 1.23 5.58
C GLN A 168 2.05 2.07 6.80
N HIS A 169 2.93 2.17 7.79
CA HIS A 169 2.73 2.93 9.01
C HIS A 169 3.72 4.09 9.07
N PHE A 170 3.27 5.21 9.60
CA PHE A 170 4.16 6.35 9.80
C PHE A 170 3.65 7.30 10.89
N ARG A 171 4.58 8.04 11.45
CA ARG A 171 4.31 9.13 12.37
C ARG A 171 4.45 10.46 11.66
N PHE A 172 3.57 11.40 12.02
CA PHE A 172 3.63 12.76 11.54
C PHE A 172 3.18 13.74 12.63
N GLY A 173 3.59 14.99 12.52
CA GLY A 173 3.19 16.06 13.45
C GLY A 173 3.61 17.42 12.95
N ARG A 174 3.14 18.47 13.64
CA ARG A 174 3.48 19.86 13.34
C ARG A 174 4.89 20.25 13.80
N HIS A 175 5.43 19.54 14.77
CA HIS A 175 6.74 19.78 15.35
C HIS A 175 7.74 18.74 14.88
N GLN A 176 9.00 19.02 15.12
CA GLN A 176 10.09 18.12 14.83
C GLN A 176 9.88 16.79 15.57
N LEU A 177 9.93 15.68 14.82
CA LEU A 177 9.97 14.34 15.41
C LEU A 177 11.41 14.06 15.85
N GLU A 178 11.58 13.66 17.11
CA GLU A 178 12.89 13.42 17.70
C GLU A 178 12.93 12.02 18.31
N TYR A 179 13.92 11.24 17.88
CA TYR A 179 14.25 9.94 18.46
C TYR A 179 15.64 10.01 19.07
N ARG A 180 15.82 9.43 20.24
CA ARG A 180 17.09 9.36 20.98
C ARG A 180 17.40 7.93 21.32
N PHE A 181 18.58 7.50 20.92
CA PHE A 181 19.08 6.16 21.13
C PHE A 181 20.30 6.22 22.05
N PRO A 182 20.28 5.53 23.22
CA PRO A 182 21.49 5.36 23.99
C PRO A 182 22.48 4.48 23.26
N VAL A 183 23.73 4.89 23.19
CA VAL A 183 24.86 4.16 22.59
C VAL A 183 25.98 4.02 23.60
#